data_e9513f6d7e4ed74b6ef7ffab95b0c95d
#
_entry.id   e9513f6d7e4ed74b6ef7ffab95b0c95d
#
_cell.length_a   1.000
_cell.length_b   1.000
_cell.length_c   1.000
_cell.angle_alpha   90.00
_cell.angle_beta   90.00
_cell.angle_gamma   90.00
#
_symmetry.space_group_name_H-M   'P 1'
#
loop_
_entity.id
_entity.type
_entity.pdbx_description
1 polymer ?
#
loop_
_entity_poly.entity_id
_entity_poly.type
_entity_poly.pdbx_seq_one_letter_code
_entity_poly.pdbx_strand_id
1 'polypeptide(L)'
;NIQAALDVLITYLGIYDSDDAGDIPFTEAAQYRYGGTLTPKYDHVKDLYDLWLTNLDACIKAFTENKDQASLSNNDLVYKGDWAKWAKLANSLKLKIAARLIHQDFARAKSIAQEVVSASCGVLNGKDDDLLFKKADESINTGDGSTLDKGDIAYNTGNTTISYHGLAPTQELCKFLVDNEDPRVRFLYTKNDWNSKVVAWFLENGKKASIPSYILENVEIGTTADGKETFKAWKGKGEPWVRYYGLPTAYQAATLTNDGGKTYVYAEYYKWDQMQKDLPGNKTFQPTSTLNEYLIHGRKSFTVPTAPNGKVIQETANRAMCNMYMTTAEVNFYLAEFATYGAISGNANT
;
A
#
# COMPACT_ATOMS: atom_id res chain seq x y z
N ASN A 1 17.49 26.29 3.20
CA ASN A 1 17.30 24.83 3.03
C ASN A 1 16.15 24.29 3.91
N ILE A 2 16.01 24.78 5.17
CA ILE A 2 14.92 24.30 6.07
C ILE A 2 13.56 24.64 5.47
N GLN A 3 13.36 25.88 5.05
CA GLN A 3 12.11 26.27 4.37
C GLN A 3 11.89 25.44 3.09
N ALA A 4 12.93 25.25 2.29
CA ALA A 4 12.85 24.43 1.08
C ALA A 4 12.45 22.97 1.37
N ALA A 5 12.95 22.38 2.46
CA ALA A 5 12.55 21.03 2.86
C ALA A 5 11.06 20.95 3.26
N LEU A 6 10.54 21.98 3.96
CA LEU A 6 9.11 22.08 4.26
C LEU A 6 8.27 22.26 2.99
N ASP A 7 8.73 23.11 2.06
CA ASP A 7 8.03 23.34 0.79
C ASP A 7 7.98 22.07 -0.08
N VAL A 8 9.03 21.23 -0.05
CA VAL A 8 9.03 19.92 -0.71
C VAL A 8 7.98 19.00 -0.09
N LEU A 9 7.89 18.94 1.24
CA LEU A 9 6.88 18.11 1.92
C LEU A 9 5.46 18.62 1.70
N ILE A 10 5.25 19.93 1.73
CA ILE A 10 3.95 20.55 1.43
C ILE A 10 3.54 20.25 -0.01
N THR A 11 4.49 20.35 -0.95
CA THR A 11 4.24 19.98 -2.36
C THR A 11 3.88 18.50 -2.49
N TYR A 12 4.60 17.60 -1.82
CA TYR A 12 4.26 16.17 -1.80
C TYR A 12 2.82 15.94 -1.33
N LEU A 13 2.43 16.55 -0.21
CA LEU A 13 1.08 16.42 0.35
C LEU A 13 0.04 17.01 -0.61
N GLY A 14 0.31 18.17 -1.20
CA GLY A 14 -0.58 18.78 -2.19
C GLY A 14 -0.81 17.87 -3.42
N ILE A 15 0.24 17.24 -3.94
CA ILE A 15 0.12 16.27 -5.04
C ILE A 15 -0.73 15.09 -4.59
N TYR A 16 -0.48 14.55 -3.39
CA TYR A 16 -1.23 13.42 -2.85
C TYR A 16 -2.72 13.73 -2.70
N ASP A 17 -3.03 14.88 -2.09
CA ASP A 17 -4.41 15.32 -1.89
C ASP A 17 -5.12 15.61 -3.24
N SER A 18 -4.41 16.17 -4.20
CA SER A 18 -4.97 16.43 -5.54
C SER A 18 -5.17 15.15 -6.37
N ASP A 19 -4.35 14.11 -6.17
CA ASP A 19 -4.54 12.80 -6.79
C ASP A 19 -5.88 12.15 -6.35
N ASP A 20 -6.30 12.42 -5.10
CA ASP A 20 -7.53 11.86 -4.52
C ASP A 20 -8.76 12.75 -4.76
N ALA A 21 -8.62 14.07 -4.57
CA ALA A 21 -9.74 15.00 -4.56
C ALA A 21 -9.88 15.87 -5.84
N GLY A 22 -8.87 15.92 -6.71
CA GLY A 22 -8.81 16.84 -7.84
C GLY A 22 -8.42 18.25 -7.40
N ASP A 23 -9.27 19.25 -7.67
CA ASP A 23 -9.05 20.62 -7.21
C ASP A 23 -9.11 20.69 -5.68
N ILE A 24 -8.15 21.38 -5.07
CA ILE A 24 -8.01 21.48 -3.62
C ILE A 24 -7.80 22.93 -3.17
N PRO A 25 -8.18 23.29 -1.94
CA PRO A 25 -7.81 24.57 -1.37
C PRO A 25 -6.33 24.53 -0.94
N PHE A 26 -5.46 25.16 -1.71
CA PHE A 26 -4.01 25.15 -1.45
C PHE A 26 -3.45 26.56 -1.19
N THR A 27 -3.65 27.50 -2.10
CA THR A 27 -3.01 28.83 -2.03
C THR A 27 -3.50 29.69 -0.86
N GLU A 28 -4.76 29.54 -0.48
CA GLU A 28 -5.38 30.28 0.64
C GLU A 28 -5.56 29.40 1.90
N ALA A 29 -5.19 28.09 1.81
CA ALA A 29 -5.36 27.18 2.92
C ALA A 29 -4.51 27.57 4.12
N ALA A 30 -5.04 27.30 5.34
CA ALA A 30 -4.37 27.52 6.63
C ALA A 30 -3.95 29.00 6.90
N GLN A 31 -4.43 29.97 6.12
CA GLN A 31 -4.05 31.39 6.27
C GLN A 31 -4.87 32.14 7.32
N TYR A 32 -5.95 31.58 7.82
CA TYR A 32 -6.85 32.28 8.76
C TYR A 32 -6.14 32.89 9.97
N ARG A 33 -5.19 32.16 10.56
CA ARG A 33 -4.39 32.64 11.69
C ARG A 33 -3.61 33.92 11.38
N TYR A 34 -3.32 34.19 10.12
CA TYR A 34 -2.55 35.31 9.63
C TYR A 34 -3.41 36.35 8.90
N GLY A 35 -4.73 36.35 9.16
CA GLY A 35 -5.67 37.30 8.56
C GLY A 35 -6.28 36.85 7.24
N GLY A 36 -6.08 35.57 6.86
CA GLY A 36 -6.71 34.98 5.69
C GLY A 36 -8.18 34.58 5.93
N THR A 37 -8.76 33.90 4.96
CA THR A 37 -10.17 33.49 4.98
C THR A 37 -10.39 32.16 5.70
N LEU A 38 -11.59 31.97 6.27
CA LEU A 38 -12.07 30.66 6.75
C LEU A 38 -12.62 29.77 5.64
N THR A 39 -12.89 30.38 4.47
CA THR A 39 -13.44 29.69 3.31
C THR A 39 -12.49 29.85 2.12
N PRO A 40 -11.34 29.14 2.12
CA PRO A 40 -10.39 29.25 1.04
C PRO A 40 -11.02 28.76 -0.28
N LYS A 41 -10.64 29.39 -1.38
CA LYS A 41 -11.02 28.92 -2.72
C LYS A 41 -10.36 27.59 -3.04
N TYR A 42 -10.98 26.83 -3.93
CA TYR A 42 -10.35 25.68 -4.56
C TYR A 42 -9.48 26.16 -5.73
N ASP A 43 -8.24 25.73 -5.73
CA ASP A 43 -7.30 25.98 -6.82
C ASP A 43 -7.38 24.84 -7.82
N HIS A 44 -7.35 25.15 -9.12
CA HIS A 44 -7.33 24.11 -10.14
C HIS A 44 -6.00 23.35 -10.11
N VAL A 45 -6.05 22.03 -10.16
CA VAL A 45 -4.86 21.16 -10.08
C VAL A 45 -3.83 21.51 -11.17
N LYS A 46 -4.28 21.97 -12.36
CA LYS A 46 -3.39 22.40 -13.43
C LYS A 46 -2.53 23.60 -13.01
N ASP A 47 -3.14 24.58 -12.35
CA ASP A 47 -2.43 25.79 -11.87
C ASP A 47 -1.52 25.44 -10.70
N LEU A 48 -1.93 24.47 -9.87
CA LEU A 48 -1.10 23.94 -8.80
C LEU A 48 0.16 23.24 -9.33
N TYR A 49 0.08 22.49 -10.44
CA TYR A 49 1.27 21.90 -11.05
C TYR A 49 2.29 22.96 -11.47
N ASP A 50 1.86 24.11 -12.02
CA ASP A 50 2.74 25.21 -12.36
C ASP A 50 3.42 25.82 -11.12
N LEU A 51 2.63 26.04 -10.09
CA LEU A 51 3.12 26.54 -8.80
C LEU A 51 4.12 25.57 -8.16
N TRP A 52 3.78 24.29 -8.09
CA TRP A 52 4.62 23.27 -7.45
C TRP A 52 5.92 23.04 -8.22
N LEU A 53 5.91 23.02 -9.55
CA LEU A 53 7.13 22.91 -10.36
C LEU A 53 8.05 24.10 -10.09
N THR A 54 7.51 25.33 -10.06
CA THR A 54 8.28 26.54 -9.75
C THR A 54 8.90 26.47 -8.34
N ASN A 55 8.11 26.05 -7.36
CA ASN A 55 8.58 25.90 -5.98
C ASN A 55 9.67 24.82 -5.87
N LEU A 56 9.49 23.67 -6.53
CA LEU A 56 10.48 22.59 -6.52
C LEU A 56 11.80 23.01 -7.14
N ASP A 57 11.79 23.82 -8.22
CA ASP A 57 13.00 24.39 -8.81
C ASP A 57 13.72 25.32 -7.85
N ALA A 58 12.98 26.16 -7.13
CA ALA A 58 13.54 27.04 -6.10
C ALA A 58 14.13 26.20 -4.94
N CYS A 59 13.47 25.11 -4.55
CA CYS A 59 13.98 24.20 -3.52
C CYS A 59 15.28 23.50 -3.95
N ILE A 60 15.32 22.95 -5.18
CA ILE A 60 16.53 22.32 -5.74
C ILE A 60 17.70 23.32 -5.73
N LYS A 61 17.45 24.53 -6.21
CA LYS A 61 18.44 25.61 -6.21
C LYS A 61 18.95 25.89 -4.79
N ALA A 62 18.04 26.03 -3.82
CA ALA A 62 18.41 26.27 -2.43
C ALA A 62 19.32 25.17 -1.88
N PHE A 63 18.98 23.90 -2.10
CA PHE A 63 19.79 22.76 -1.62
C PHE A 63 21.16 22.65 -2.28
N THR A 64 21.28 23.04 -3.54
CA THR A 64 22.53 22.91 -4.32
C THR A 64 23.46 24.09 -4.15
N GLU A 65 22.92 25.30 -3.96
CA GLU A 65 23.72 26.53 -3.83
C GLU A 65 24.10 26.85 -2.37
N ASN A 66 23.22 26.56 -1.39
CA ASN A 66 23.45 26.86 0.01
C ASN A 66 24.08 25.68 0.77
N LYS A 67 25.20 25.17 0.27
CA LYS A 67 25.87 23.99 0.83
C LYS A 67 26.43 24.20 2.25
N ASP A 68 26.74 25.45 2.60
CA ASP A 68 27.32 25.81 3.90
C ASP A 68 26.27 25.94 5.02
N GLN A 69 24.98 25.79 4.71
CA GLN A 69 23.98 25.80 5.75
C GLN A 69 24.17 24.59 6.67
N ALA A 70 24.20 24.85 7.98
CA ALA A 70 24.33 23.81 9.00
C ALA A 70 23.27 22.71 8.81
N SER A 71 23.71 21.46 8.90
CA SER A 71 22.83 20.30 8.85
C SER A 71 21.90 20.29 10.06
N LEU A 72 20.64 19.89 9.85
CA LEU A 72 19.69 19.62 10.94
C LEU A 72 20.04 18.33 11.70
N SER A 73 20.90 17.48 11.16
CA SER A 73 21.29 16.21 11.77
C SER A 73 20.04 15.40 12.20
N ASN A 74 20.00 14.93 13.43
CA ASN A 74 18.89 14.14 13.96
C ASN A 74 17.54 14.89 14.07
N ASN A 75 17.53 16.21 13.94
CA ASN A 75 16.29 16.98 13.90
C ASN A 75 15.58 16.89 12.53
N ASP A 76 16.28 16.49 11.49
CA ASP A 76 15.66 16.04 10.24
C ASP A 76 15.35 14.54 10.34
N LEU A 77 14.09 14.23 10.49
CA LEU A 77 13.61 12.84 10.66
C LEU A 77 13.66 12.02 9.37
N VAL A 78 13.82 12.69 8.22
CA VAL A 78 13.82 12.06 6.90
C VAL A 78 15.23 11.69 6.47
N TYR A 79 16.06 12.69 6.20
CA TYR A 79 17.39 12.49 5.60
C TYR A 79 18.55 12.89 6.51
N LYS A 80 18.28 13.16 7.79
CA LYS A 80 19.32 13.52 8.78
C LYS A 80 20.14 14.75 8.39
N GLY A 81 19.51 15.68 7.69
CA GLY A 81 20.12 16.92 7.23
C GLY A 81 20.99 16.77 5.96
N ASP A 82 20.80 15.71 5.20
CA ASP A 82 21.44 15.53 3.90
C ASP A 82 20.68 16.30 2.82
N TRP A 83 21.15 17.50 2.51
CA TRP A 83 20.52 18.38 1.53
C TRP A 83 20.56 17.83 0.09
N ALA A 84 21.54 16.98 -0.24
CA ALA A 84 21.60 16.35 -1.55
C ALA A 84 20.44 15.36 -1.77
N LYS A 85 20.04 14.64 -0.72
CA LYS A 85 18.86 13.76 -0.77
C LYS A 85 17.56 14.56 -0.88
N TRP A 86 17.46 15.71 -0.20
CA TRP A 86 16.31 16.61 -0.35
C TRP A 86 16.20 17.14 -1.80
N ALA A 87 17.34 17.46 -2.44
CA ALA A 87 17.35 17.90 -3.85
C ALA A 87 16.88 16.77 -4.79
N LYS A 88 17.33 15.53 -4.57
CA LYS A 88 16.84 14.36 -5.32
C LYS A 88 15.34 14.13 -5.16
N LEU A 89 14.83 14.26 -3.94
CA LEU A 89 13.40 14.13 -3.67
C LEU A 89 12.60 15.20 -4.44
N ALA A 90 13.03 16.47 -4.35
CA ALA A 90 12.38 17.57 -5.05
C ALA A 90 12.35 17.33 -6.58
N ASN A 91 13.47 16.87 -7.16
CA ASN A 91 13.56 16.55 -8.58
C ASN A 91 12.68 15.33 -8.95
N SER A 92 12.59 14.34 -8.07
CA SER A 92 11.70 13.19 -8.27
C SER A 92 10.22 13.55 -8.20
N LEU A 93 9.84 14.55 -7.39
CA LEU A 93 8.48 15.08 -7.37
C LEU A 93 8.11 15.79 -8.67
N LYS A 94 9.04 16.47 -9.34
CA LYS A 94 8.83 17.01 -10.69
C LYS A 94 8.46 15.89 -11.67
N LEU A 95 9.17 14.76 -11.59
CA LEU A 95 8.86 13.59 -12.42
C LEU A 95 7.48 13.00 -12.09
N LYS A 96 7.09 13.01 -10.81
CA LYS A 96 5.76 12.59 -10.37
C LYS A 96 4.65 13.47 -10.96
N ILE A 97 4.83 14.79 -11.00
CA ILE A 97 3.91 15.72 -11.68
C ILE A 97 3.89 15.44 -13.18
N ALA A 98 5.05 15.25 -13.81
CA ALA A 98 5.12 14.94 -15.24
C ALA A 98 4.32 13.67 -15.59
N ALA A 99 4.39 12.64 -14.76
CA ALA A 99 3.63 11.41 -14.97
C ALA A 99 2.10 11.63 -14.96
N ARG A 100 1.57 12.60 -14.18
CA ARG A 100 0.14 12.96 -14.23
C ARG A 100 -0.24 13.67 -15.54
N LEU A 101 0.71 14.33 -16.17
CA LEU A 101 0.47 15.06 -17.42
C LEU A 101 0.63 14.18 -18.66
N ILE A 102 1.14 12.97 -18.56
CA ILE A 102 1.57 12.14 -19.70
C ILE A 102 0.44 11.91 -20.74
N HIS A 103 -0.80 11.76 -20.27
CA HIS A 103 -1.96 11.55 -21.14
C HIS A 103 -2.75 12.83 -21.47
N GLN A 104 -2.47 13.95 -20.79
CA GLN A 104 -3.19 15.20 -20.97
C GLN A 104 -2.38 16.23 -21.75
N ASP A 105 -1.08 16.31 -21.47
CA ASP A 105 -0.14 17.22 -22.12
C ASP A 105 1.23 16.54 -22.23
N PHE A 106 1.33 15.62 -23.18
CA PHE A 106 2.55 14.82 -23.39
C PHE A 106 3.78 15.69 -23.70
N ALA A 107 3.60 16.78 -24.45
CA ALA A 107 4.72 17.67 -24.81
C ALA A 107 5.34 18.29 -23.55
N ARG A 108 4.51 18.76 -22.64
CA ARG A 108 4.93 19.30 -21.35
C ARG A 108 5.52 18.22 -20.45
N ALA A 109 4.85 17.08 -20.32
CA ALA A 109 5.33 15.93 -19.53
C ALA A 109 6.72 15.49 -19.98
N LYS A 110 6.93 15.38 -21.30
CA LYS A 110 8.23 15.04 -21.90
C LYS A 110 9.31 16.09 -21.57
N SER A 111 8.99 17.38 -21.68
CA SER A 111 9.93 18.46 -21.37
C SER A 111 10.40 18.39 -19.92
N ILE A 112 9.45 18.22 -18.98
CA ILE A 112 9.76 18.08 -17.54
C ILE A 112 10.62 16.83 -17.30
N ALA A 113 10.25 15.67 -17.87
CA ALA A 113 11.00 14.44 -17.70
C ALA A 113 12.44 14.57 -18.23
N GLN A 114 12.65 15.22 -19.38
CA GLN A 114 13.98 15.48 -19.93
C GLN A 114 14.81 16.40 -19.04
N GLU A 115 14.21 17.42 -18.48
CA GLU A 115 14.85 18.29 -17.49
C GLU A 115 15.26 17.52 -16.25
N VAL A 116 14.36 16.71 -15.69
CA VAL A 116 14.60 15.89 -14.50
C VAL A 116 15.79 14.92 -14.69
N VAL A 117 15.86 14.21 -15.81
CA VAL A 117 16.94 13.25 -16.05
C VAL A 117 18.28 13.92 -16.35
N SER A 118 18.26 15.17 -16.81
CA SER A 118 19.48 15.96 -17.06
C SER A 118 19.98 16.75 -15.85
N ALA A 119 19.15 16.85 -14.80
CA ALA A 119 19.50 17.61 -13.60
C ALA A 119 20.68 16.97 -12.85
N SER A 120 21.67 17.78 -12.49
CA SER A 120 22.88 17.33 -11.81
C SER A 120 22.66 16.74 -10.41
N CYS A 121 21.55 17.11 -9.74
CA CYS A 121 21.18 16.55 -8.44
C CYS A 121 20.68 15.09 -8.55
N GLY A 122 20.25 14.65 -9.74
CA GLY A 122 19.67 13.33 -9.96
C GLY A 122 18.29 13.15 -9.35
N VAL A 123 17.83 11.91 -9.32
CA VAL A 123 16.55 11.48 -8.69
C VAL A 123 16.85 10.51 -7.56
N LEU A 124 15.80 10.09 -6.84
CA LEU A 124 15.92 9.01 -5.83
C LEU A 124 16.50 7.77 -6.50
N ASN A 125 17.60 7.25 -5.93
CA ASN A 125 18.33 6.12 -6.49
C ASN A 125 18.87 5.21 -5.38
N GLY A 126 18.04 4.30 -4.93
CA GLY A 126 18.33 3.36 -3.86
C GLY A 126 17.51 3.61 -2.59
N LYS A 127 17.37 2.56 -1.80
CA LYS A 127 16.54 2.55 -0.58
C LYS A 127 16.90 3.64 0.44
N ASP A 128 18.13 4.13 0.41
CA ASP A 128 18.58 5.16 1.35
C ASP A 128 18.18 6.58 0.92
N ASP A 129 17.67 6.72 -0.30
CA ASP A 129 17.11 7.97 -0.83
C ASP A 129 15.57 8.02 -0.70
N ASP A 130 14.92 6.88 -0.39
CA ASP A 130 13.47 6.81 -0.28
C ASP A 130 12.93 7.79 0.77
N LEU A 131 11.80 8.44 0.46
CA LEU A 131 11.07 9.26 1.43
C LEU A 131 10.33 8.35 2.40
N LEU A 132 10.97 8.08 3.52
CA LEU A 132 10.47 7.22 4.57
C LEU A 132 10.28 8.02 5.86
N PHE A 133 9.18 7.75 6.55
CA PHE A 133 9.00 8.24 7.91
C PHE A 133 9.01 7.06 8.88
N LYS A 134 10.11 6.93 9.59
CA LYS A 134 10.25 5.94 10.65
C LYS A 134 9.70 6.51 11.95
N LYS A 135 8.74 5.83 12.53
CA LYS A 135 8.13 6.24 13.78
C LYS A 135 9.04 6.03 14.97
N ALA A 136 8.68 6.68 16.08
CA ALA A 136 9.43 6.57 17.33
C ALA A 136 9.51 5.11 17.80
N ASP A 137 10.68 4.73 18.30
CA ASP A 137 10.92 3.41 18.90
C ASP A 137 10.53 3.38 20.40
N GLU A 138 9.78 4.38 20.87
CA GLU A 138 9.38 4.52 22.27
C GLU A 138 7.88 4.46 22.42
N SER A 139 7.42 3.93 23.55
CA SER A 139 6.02 3.99 23.95
C SER A 139 5.62 5.41 24.29
N ILE A 140 4.44 5.83 23.91
CA ILE A 140 3.91 7.17 24.17
C ILE A 140 2.69 7.03 25.07
N ASN A 141 2.71 7.77 26.19
CA ASN A 141 1.53 7.95 27.01
C ASN A 141 0.63 9.01 26.37
N THR A 142 -0.59 8.64 26.03
CA THR A 142 -1.54 9.51 25.36
C THR A 142 -2.26 10.50 26.29
N GLY A 143 -1.98 10.44 27.59
CA GLY A 143 -2.59 11.31 28.57
C GLY A 143 -4.01 10.96 29.00
N ASP A 144 -4.65 10.00 28.36
CA ASP A 144 -5.97 9.46 28.70
C ASP A 144 -5.89 8.14 29.51
N GLY A 145 -4.67 7.79 29.94
CA GLY A 145 -4.39 6.55 30.67
C GLY A 145 -4.04 5.37 29.77
N SER A 146 -4.07 5.54 28.47
CA SER A 146 -3.58 4.53 27.52
C SER A 146 -2.12 4.76 27.16
N THR A 147 -1.42 3.69 26.81
CA THR A 147 -0.04 3.73 26.33
C THR A 147 0.00 3.14 24.93
N LEU A 148 0.48 3.92 23.99
CA LEU A 148 0.77 3.42 22.65
C LEU A 148 2.16 2.78 22.65
N ASP A 149 2.23 1.53 22.25
CA ASP A 149 3.48 0.80 22.10
C ASP A 149 4.35 1.39 20.99
N LYS A 150 5.62 0.98 21.00
CA LYS A 150 6.61 1.39 19.98
C LYS A 150 6.05 1.29 18.57
N GLY A 151 6.10 2.39 17.87
CA GLY A 151 5.62 2.46 16.50
C GLY A 151 4.10 2.45 16.33
N ASP A 152 3.33 2.36 17.41
CA ASP A 152 1.88 2.19 17.37
C ASP A 152 1.10 3.50 17.09
N ILE A 153 1.73 4.65 17.09
CA ILE A 153 1.02 5.92 16.81
C ILE A 153 0.36 5.90 15.44
N ALA A 154 1.03 5.34 14.45
CA ALA A 154 0.39 5.08 13.18
C ALA A 154 -0.18 3.68 13.06
N TYR A 155 0.30 2.81 13.90
CA TYR A 155 -0.21 1.49 14.01
C TYR A 155 -1.63 1.50 14.56
N ASN A 156 -1.92 2.29 15.59
CA ASN A 156 -3.28 2.35 16.16
C ASN A 156 -4.32 2.81 15.13
N THR A 157 -3.99 3.78 14.30
CA THR A 157 -4.90 4.20 13.23
C THR A 157 -5.02 3.12 12.16
N GLY A 158 -3.92 2.48 11.77
CA GLY A 158 -3.92 1.38 10.82
C GLY A 158 -4.39 0.05 11.41
N ASN A 159 -4.02 -0.27 12.64
CA ASN A 159 -4.33 -1.53 13.29
C ASN A 159 -5.79 -1.63 13.73
N THR A 160 -6.37 -0.58 14.25
CA THR A 160 -7.80 -0.55 14.54
C THR A 160 -8.60 -0.82 13.26
N THR A 161 -8.16 -0.26 12.15
CA THR A 161 -8.77 -0.49 10.84
C THR A 161 -8.49 -1.90 10.32
N ILE A 162 -7.27 -2.40 10.44
CA ILE A 162 -6.87 -3.73 9.92
C ILE A 162 -7.45 -4.85 10.80
N SER A 163 -7.28 -4.77 12.12
CA SER A 163 -7.69 -5.85 13.03
C SER A 163 -9.19 -5.92 13.23
N TYR A 164 -9.88 -4.78 13.30
CA TYR A 164 -11.32 -4.74 13.54
C TYR A 164 -12.17 -4.81 12.27
N HIS A 165 -11.63 -4.35 11.15
CA HIS A 165 -12.37 -4.27 9.90
C HIS A 165 -11.93 -5.32 8.86
N GLY A 166 -10.93 -6.14 9.19
CA GLY A 166 -10.49 -7.25 8.34
C GLY A 166 -10.16 -6.79 6.93
N LEU A 167 -9.23 -5.83 6.79
CA LEU A 167 -8.82 -5.34 5.48
C LEU A 167 -8.37 -6.52 4.61
N ALA A 168 -9.14 -6.78 3.58
CA ALA A 168 -8.81 -7.76 2.56
C ALA A 168 -8.09 -7.06 1.39
N PRO A 169 -7.18 -7.77 0.70
CA PRO A 169 -6.64 -7.26 -0.55
C PRO A 169 -7.74 -7.10 -1.59
N THR A 170 -7.55 -6.19 -2.54
CA THR A 170 -8.41 -6.18 -3.73
C THR A 170 -8.21 -7.46 -4.55
N GLN A 171 -9.27 -7.94 -5.20
CA GLN A 171 -9.20 -9.14 -6.01
C GLN A 171 -8.22 -8.99 -7.16
N GLU A 172 -8.18 -7.82 -7.77
CA GLU A 172 -7.31 -7.48 -8.89
C GLU A 172 -5.83 -7.64 -8.52
N LEU A 173 -5.42 -7.08 -7.37
CA LEU A 173 -4.04 -7.20 -6.90
C LEU A 173 -3.71 -8.65 -6.52
N CYS A 174 -4.61 -9.32 -5.80
CA CYS A 174 -4.42 -10.70 -5.39
C CYS A 174 -4.28 -11.61 -6.62
N LYS A 175 -5.16 -11.44 -7.60
CA LYS A 175 -5.13 -12.17 -8.87
C LYS A 175 -3.84 -11.91 -9.65
N PHE A 176 -3.42 -10.65 -9.75
CA PHE A 176 -2.16 -10.29 -10.41
C PHE A 176 -0.97 -11.02 -9.79
N LEU A 177 -0.86 -11.02 -8.46
CA LEU A 177 0.23 -11.70 -7.76
C LEU A 177 0.17 -13.23 -7.94
N VAL A 178 -1.03 -13.81 -7.89
CA VAL A 178 -1.23 -15.26 -8.08
C VAL A 178 -0.95 -15.69 -9.51
N ASP A 179 -1.44 -14.95 -10.50
CA ASP A 179 -1.26 -15.28 -11.93
C ASP A 179 0.21 -15.23 -12.34
N ASN A 180 0.97 -14.31 -11.77
CA ASN A 180 2.41 -14.15 -12.03
C ASN A 180 3.29 -14.99 -11.09
N GLU A 181 2.71 -15.82 -10.22
CA GLU A 181 3.42 -16.63 -9.22
C GLU A 181 4.36 -15.78 -8.35
N ASP A 182 3.94 -14.54 -8.06
CA ASP A 182 4.74 -13.60 -7.30
C ASP A 182 4.85 -14.06 -5.84
N PRO A 183 6.06 -14.36 -5.35
CA PRO A 183 6.25 -14.87 -4.00
C PRO A 183 5.83 -13.87 -2.91
N ARG A 184 5.72 -12.58 -3.24
CA ARG A 184 5.30 -11.53 -2.30
C ARG A 184 3.88 -11.75 -1.77
N VAL A 185 3.00 -12.43 -2.53
CA VAL A 185 1.64 -12.74 -2.06
C VAL A 185 1.65 -13.44 -0.70
N ARG A 186 2.64 -14.31 -0.45
CA ARG A 186 2.77 -15.08 0.79
C ARG A 186 3.21 -14.24 1.99
N PHE A 187 3.84 -13.11 1.71
CA PHE A 187 4.29 -12.17 2.73
C PHE A 187 3.25 -11.11 3.01
N LEU A 188 2.58 -10.63 1.96
CA LEU A 188 1.61 -9.54 2.06
C LEU A 188 0.27 -10.02 2.65
N TYR A 189 -0.13 -11.25 2.33
CA TYR A 189 -1.47 -11.75 2.63
C TYR A 189 -1.46 -13.11 3.32
N THR A 190 -2.47 -13.34 4.14
CA THR A 190 -2.72 -14.65 4.75
C THR A 190 -3.45 -15.54 3.76
N LYS A 191 -3.28 -16.85 3.90
CA LYS A 191 -4.12 -17.82 3.18
C LYS A 191 -5.52 -17.81 3.78
N ASN A 192 -6.54 -17.91 2.93
CA ASN A 192 -7.88 -18.24 3.42
C ASN A 192 -7.94 -19.69 3.96
N ASP A 193 -9.03 -20.05 4.62
CA ASP A 193 -9.17 -21.36 5.26
C ASP A 193 -9.74 -22.46 4.36
N TRP A 194 -9.99 -22.18 3.07
CA TRP A 194 -10.43 -23.15 2.08
C TRP A 194 -9.32 -24.11 1.66
N ASN A 195 -8.83 -24.91 2.61
CA ASN A 195 -7.90 -25.99 2.32
C ASN A 195 -8.64 -27.27 1.88
N SER A 196 -7.90 -28.25 1.39
CA SER A 196 -8.46 -29.51 0.90
C SER A 196 -9.36 -30.23 1.92
N LYS A 197 -9.01 -30.20 3.21
CA LYS A 197 -9.82 -30.83 4.26
C LYS A 197 -11.15 -30.12 4.51
N VAL A 198 -11.13 -28.80 4.49
CA VAL A 198 -12.35 -27.98 4.63
C VAL A 198 -13.26 -28.20 3.42
N VAL A 199 -12.71 -28.16 2.21
CA VAL A 199 -13.49 -28.42 0.99
C VAL A 199 -14.09 -29.83 1.01
N ALA A 200 -13.31 -30.85 1.37
CA ALA A 200 -13.81 -32.21 1.51
C ALA A 200 -14.97 -32.29 2.50
N TRP A 201 -14.83 -31.68 3.67
CA TRP A 201 -15.88 -31.67 4.69
C TRP A 201 -17.19 -31.06 4.16
N PHE A 202 -17.12 -29.92 3.46
CA PHE A 202 -18.33 -29.29 2.88
C PHE A 202 -19.00 -30.17 1.83
N LEU A 203 -18.22 -30.80 0.96
CA LEU A 203 -18.73 -31.71 -0.07
C LEU A 203 -19.40 -32.94 0.56
N GLU A 204 -18.72 -33.61 1.47
CA GLU A 204 -19.19 -34.84 2.14
C GLU A 204 -20.46 -34.62 2.99
N ASN A 205 -20.69 -33.39 3.45
CA ASN A 205 -21.88 -33.02 4.19
C ASN A 205 -22.98 -32.37 3.33
N GLY A 206 -22.89 -32.47 2.01
CA GLY A 206 -23.91 -31.96 1.08
C GLY A 206 -24.01 -30.43 1.04
N LYS A 207 -22.94 -29.73 1.44
CA LYS A 207 -22.88 -28.25 1.53
C LYS A 207 -22.10 -27.62 0.39
N LYS A 208 -22.07 -28.25 -0.76
CA LYS A 208 -21.36 -27.78 -1.97
C LYS A 208 -21.73 -26.32 -2.33
N ALA A 209 -23.02 -25.95 -2.19
CA ALA A 209 -23.47 -24.58 -2.46
C ALA A 209 -22.90 -23.51 -1.53
N SER A 210 -22.27 -23.91 -0.42
CA SER A 210 -21.60 -22.99 0.52
C SER A 210 -20.12 -22.79 0.18
N ILE A 211 -19.57 -23.56 -0.76
CA ILE A 211 -18.19 -23.40 -1.23
C ILE A 211 -18.17 -22.29 -2.29
N PRO A 212 -17.32 -21.25 -2.17
CA PRO A 212 -17.23 -20.20 -3.17
C PRO A 212 -16.90 -20.73 -4.56
N SER A 213 -17.44 -20.11 -5.61
CA SER A 213 -17.22 -20.50 -7.00
C SER A 213 -15.73 -20.56 -7.35
N TYR A 214 -14.95 -19.56 -6.95
CA TYR A 214 -13.50 -19.51 -7.21
C TYR A 214 -12.72 -20.67 -6.56
N ILE A 215 -13.25 -21.29 -5.50
CA ILE A 215 -12.67 -22.51 -4.94
C ILE A 215 -13.14 -23.72 -5.75
N LEU A 216 -14.45 -23.84 -6.02
CA LEU A 216 -15.01 -24.99 -6.76
C LEU A 216 -14.43 -25.13 -8.17
N GLU A 217 -14.18 -24.03 -8.86
CA GLU A 217 -13.55 -24.01 -10.20
C GLU A 217 -12.14 -24.63 -10.18
N ASN A 218 -11.47 -24.55 -9.04
CA ASN A 218 -10.12 -25.08 -8.84
C ASN A 218 -10.09 -26.45 -8.14
N VAL A 219 -11.23 -27.11 -7.97
CA VAL A 219 -11.33 -28.41 -7.30
C VAL A 219 -11.76 -29.51 -8.27
N GLU A 220 -11.01 -30.60 -8.30
CA GLU A 220 -11.46 -31.86 -8.85
C GLU A 220 -12.24 -32.63 -7.77
N ILE A 221 -13.51 -32.86 -8.01
CA ILE A 221 -14.40 -33.57 -7.10
C ILE A 221 -14.30 -35.05 -7.35
N GLY A 222 -14.08 -35.83 -6.32
CA GLY A 222 -14.13 -37.28 -6.31
C GLY A 222 -15.34 -37.81 -5.57
N THR A 223 -15.37 -39.12 -5.38
CA THR A 223 -16.44 -39.82 -4.67
C THR A 223 -15.82 -40.71 -3.59
N THR A 224 -16.38 -40.65 -2.39
CA THR A 224 -16.01 -41.52 -1.28
C THR A 224 -16.56 -42.96 -1.51
N ALA A 225 -16.12 -43.91 -0.71
CA ALA A 225 -16.59 -45.31 -0.82
C ALA A 225 -18.11 -45.44 -0.54
N ASP A 226 -18.68 -44.52 0.25
CA ASP A 226 -20.11 -44.46 0.53
C ASP A 226 -20.91 -43.56 -0.45
N GLY A 227 -20.29 -43.16 -1.56
CA GLY A 227 -20.95 -42.48 -2.68
C GLY A 227 -21.10 -40.96 -2.53
N LYS A 228 -20.47 -40.31 -1.54
CA LYS A 228 -20.54 -38.87 -1.36
C LYS A 228 -19.48 -38.14 -2.19
N GLU A 229 -19.81 -36.94 -2.62
CA GLU A 229 -18.80 -36.04 -3.19
C GLU A 229 -17.72 -35.71 -2.14
N THR A 230 -16.45 -35.68 -2.56
CA THR A 230 -15.32 -35.29 -1.72
C THR A 230 -14.26 -34.56 -2.54
N PHE A 231 -13.32 -33.92 -1.87
CA PHE A 231 -12.15 -33.32 -2.52
C PHE A 231 -11.24 -34.44 -3.06
N LYS A 232 -10.87 -34.40 -4.33
CA LYS A 232 -9.93 -35.31 -4.95
C LYS A 232 -8.56 -34.65 -5.16
N ALA A 233 -8.54 -33.52 -5.83
CA ALA A 233 -7.31 -32.79 -6.16
C ALA A 233 -7.58 -31.30 -6.43
N TRP A 234 -6.55 -30.50 -6.36
CA TRP A 234 -6.57 -29.14 -6.90
C TRP A 234 -6.32 -29.17 -8.41
N LYS A 235 -7.05 -28.35 -9.14
CA LYS A 235 -6.79 -28.04 -10.55
C LYS A 235 -5.81 -26.86 -10.65
N GLY A 236 -5.17 -26.73 -11.81
CA GLY A 236 -4.30 -25.60 -12.12
C GLY A 236 -3.09 -25.50 -11.18
N LYS A 237 -2.85 -24.33 -10.61
CA LYS A 237 -1.67 -24.07 -9.76
C LYS A 237 -1.72 -24.75 -8.39
N GLY A 238 -2.89 -25.17 -7.93
CA GLY A 238 -3.08 -25.83 -6.64
C GLY A 238 -2.76 -24.95 -5.44
N GLU A 239 -2.60 -25.58 -4.26
CA GLU A 239 -2.12 -24.89 -3.06
C GLU A 239 -0.62 -24.55 -3.18
N PRO A 240 -0.17 -23.38 -2.65
CA PRO A 240 -0.98 -22.43 -1.85
C PRO A 240 -1.76 -21.39 -2.67
N TRP A 241 -1.60 -21.34 -3.98
CA TRP A 241 -2.04 -20.25 -4.84
C TRP A 241 -3.55 -20.03 -4.79
N VAL A 242 -4.34 -21.09 -4.88
CA VAL A 242 -5.81 -21.02 -4.83
C VAL A 242 -6.37 -20.47 -3.52
N ARG A 243 -5.53 -20.43 -2.47
CA ARG A 243 -5.92 -19.91 -1.15
C ARG A 243 -5.62 -18.43 -0.95
N TYR A 244 -5.16 -17.75 -1.98
CA TYR A 244 -5.01 -16.29 -1.98
C TYR A 244 -6.09 -15.67 -2.85
N TYR A 245 -7.11 -15.12 -2.20
CA TYR A 245 -8.24 -14.52 -2.87
C TYR A 245 -8.66 -13.23 -2.16
N GLY A 246 -8.68 -12.14 -2.93
CA GLY A 246 -9.07 -10.82 -2.46
C GLY A 246 -10.56 -10.54 -2.65
N LEU A 247 -11.01 -9.39 -2.19
CA LEU A 247 -12.38 -8.92 -2.38
C LEU A 247 -12.49 -8.15 -3.70
N PRO A 248 -13.43 -8.49 -4.59
CA PRO A 248 -13.72 -7.68 -5.76
C PRO A 248 -14.21 -6.28 -5.38
N THR A 249 -13.74 -5.25 -6.09
CA THR A 249 -14.02 -3.83 -5.78
C THR A 249 -15.51 -3.51 -5.75
N ALA A 250 -16.30 -4.12 -6.64
CA ALA A 250 -17.76 -3.95 -6.68
C ALA A 250 -18.45 -4.36 -5.36
N TYR A 251 -17.84 -5.22 -4.61
CA TYR A 251 -18.39 -5.70 -3.35
C TYR A 251 -17.97 -4.87 -2.15
N GLN A 252 -16.87 -4.15 -2.21
CA GLN A 252 -16.52 -3.18 -1.17
C GLN A 252 -17.61 -2.10 -1.07
N ALA A 253 -18.20 -1.68 -2.18
CA ALA A 253 -19.34 -0.77 -2.19
C ALA A 253 -20.60 -1.38 -1.58
N ALA A 254 -20.84 -2.68 -1.76
CA ALA A 254 -22.00 -3.38 -1.21
C ALA A 254 -21.88 -3.64 0.31
N THR A 255 -20.65 -3.69 0.86
CA THR A 255 -20.44 -3.88 2.31
C THR A 255 -20.79 -2.66 3.14
N LEU A 256 -20.93 -1.50 2.52
CA LEU A 256 -21.30 -0.25 3.17
C LEU A 256 -22.83 -0.11 3.35
N THR A 257 -23.63 -0.94 2.70
CA THR A 257 -25.07 -0.95 2.90
C THR A 257 -25.44 -1.72 4.17
N ASN A 258 -25.80 -0.93 5.19
CA ASN A 258 -26.20 -1.43 6.50
C ASN A 258 -27.67 -1.85 6.43
N ASP A 259 -27.93 -3.14 6.40
CA ASP A 259 -29.31 -3.66 6.55
C ASP A 259 -29.52 -4.09 8.00
N GLY A 260 -30.23 -3.26 8.75
CA GLY A 260 -30.61 -3.53 10.15
C GLY A 260 -29.41 -3.72 11.11
N GLY A 261 -28.29 -3.08 10.88
CA GLY A 261 -27.08 -3.18 11.73
C GLY A 261 -26.24 -4.44 11.49
N LYS A 262 -26.55 -5.21 10.46
CA LYS A 262 -25.74 -6.35 10.04
C LYS A 262 -24.88 -5.94 8.84
N THR A 263 -23.56 -6.01 9.03
CA THR A 263 -22.62 -5.83 7.92
C THR A 263 -22.61 -7.11 7.10
N TYR A 264 -23.29 -7.10 5.97
CA TYR A 264 -23.19 -8.21 5.01
C TYR A 264 -21.92 -8.05 4.19
N VAL A 265 -20.84 -8.64 4.67
CA VAL A 265 -19.70 -8.90 3.82
C VAL A 265 -20.03 -10.19 3.08
N TYR A 266 -20.55 -10.10 1.87
CA TYR A 266 -20.77 -11.24 0.97
C TYR A 266 -21.73 -12.33 1.44
N ALA A 267 -22.97 -12.27 1.03
CA ALA A 267 -23.91 -13.38 1.18
C ALA A 267 -23.38 -14.69 0.57
N GLU A 268 -22.54 -14.62 -0.49
CA GLU A 268 -21.92 -15.79 -1.09
C GLU A 268 -20.71 -16.32 -0.32
N TYR A 269 -19.97 -15.44 0.33
CA TYR A 269 -18.75 -15.78 1.08
C TYR A 269 -18.97 -15.79 2.58
N TYR A 270 -20.05 -15.19 3.06
CA TYR A 270 -20.40 -15.03 4.46
C TYR A 270 -21.75 -15.62 4.78
N LYS A 271 -21.85 -16.88 4.74
CA LYS A 271 -22.78 -17.59 5.62
C LYS A 271 -22.06 -17.87 6.93
N TRP A 272 -21.44 -16.82 7.47
CA TRP A 272 -20.54 -16.88 8.62
C TRP A 272 -21.15 -17.59 9.82
N ASP A 273 -22.35 -17.23 10.22
CA ASP A 273 -23.06 -17.87 11.35
C ASP A 273 -23.34 -19.34 11.09
N GLN A 274 -23.54 -19.70 9.83
CA GLN A 274 -23.79 -21.09 9.44
C GLN A 274 -22.49 -21.87 9.31
N MET A 275 -21.44 -21.29 8.77
CA MET A 275 -20.12 -21.90 8.65
C MET A 275 -19.50 -22.18 10.01
N GLN A 276 -19.63 -21.27 10.98
CA GLN A 276 -19.14 -21.51 12.34
C GLN A 276 -19.86 -22.67 13.04
N LYS A 277 -21.16 -22.83 12.79
CA LYS A 277 -21.93 -23.95 13.34
C LYS A 277 -21.58 -25.28 12.69
N ASP A 278 -21.11 -25.24 11.46
CA ASP A 278 -20.88 -26.41 10.63
C ASP A 278 -19.43 -26.92 10.71
N LEU A 279 -18.48 -26.08 11.17
CA LEU A 279 -17.08 -26.50 11.32
C LEU A 279 -16.82 -27.13 12.67
N PRO A 280 -16.17 -28.31 12.70
CA PRO A 280 -15.79 -28.95 13.95
C PRO A 280 -14.86 -28.06 14.78
N GLY A 281 -15.21 -27.83 16.05
CA GLY A 281 -14.30 -27.20 17.01
C GLY A 281 -14.42 -25.69 17.16
N ASN A 282 -15.51 -25.08 16.73
CA ASN A 282 -15.82 -23.66 17.00
C ASN A 282 -14.68 -22.69 16.62
N LYS A 283 -13.99 -22.95 15.52
CA LYS A 283 -12.86 -22.14 15.05
C LYS A 283 -13.37 -20.98 14.20
N THR A 284 -12.75 -19.84 14.39
CA THR A 284 -12.91 -18.69 13.51
C THR A 284 -12.45 -19.05 12.11
N PHE A 285 -13.39 -19.09 11.15
CA PHE A 285 -13.12 -19.41 9.76
C PHE A 285 -12.88 -18.13 8.97
N GLN A 286 -11.78 -18.08 8.20
CA GLN A 286 -11.38 -16.95 7.38
C GLN A 286 -11.61 -17.28 5.90
N PRO A 287 -12.73 -16.85 5.29
CA PRO A 287 -13.07 -17.25 3.92
C PRO A 287 -12.26 -16.53 2.83
N THR A 288 -11.70 -15.37 3.14
CA THR A 288 -10.89 -14.55 2.21
C THR A 288 -9.51 -14.30 2.77
N SER A 289 -8.56 -13.95 1.91
CA SER A 289 -7.26 -13.46 2.33
C SER A 289 -7.38 -12.14 3.07
N THR A 290 -6.59 -11.96 4.09
CA THR A 290 -6.42 -10.70 4.82
C THR A 290 -4.98 -10.25 4.76
N LEU A 291 -4.74 -9.00 5.13
CA LEU A 291 -3.38 -8.50 5.26
C LEU A 291 -2.62 -9.32 6.32
N ASN A 292 -1.36 -9.65 6.02
CA ASN A 292 -0.52 -10.41 6.96
C ASN A 292 0.04 -9.48 8.05
N GLU A 293 -0.74 -9.25 9.09
CA GLU A 293 -0.40 -8.36 10.20
C GLU A 293 0.92 -8.76 10.89
N TYR A 294 1.18 -10.05 11.00
CA TYR A 294 2.38 -10.53 11.69
C TYR A 294 3.67 -10.12 10.99
N LEU A 295 3.62 -10.04 9.68
CA LEU A 295 4.76 -9.60 8.90
C LEU A 295 4.95 -8.09 8.99
N ILE A 296 3.85 -7.34 8.87
CA ILE A 296 3.87 -5.87 8.86
C ILE A 296 4.31 -5.33 10.22
N HIS A 297 3.91 -6.00 11.29
CA HIS A 297 4.19 -5.53 12.65
C HIS A 297 5.40 -6.20 13.30
N GLY A 298 5.99 -7.20 12.66
CA GLY A 298 7.15 -7.92 13.21
C GLY A 298 6.88 -8.58 14.57
N ARG A 299 5.61 -8.80 14.93
CA ARG A 299 5.21 -9.24 16.29
C ARG A 299 5.31 -10.72 16.55
N LYS A 300 5.43 -11.55 15.51
CA LYS A 300 5.47 -13.01 15.66
C LYS A 300 6.50 -13.65 14.76
N SER A 301 7.00 -14.79 15.21
CA SER A 301 7.79 -15.68 14.38
C SER A 301 6.94 -16.21 13.24
N PHE A 302 7.46 -16.23 12.04
CA PHE A 302 6.84 -16.92 10.93
C PHE A 302 7.89 -17.77 10.20
N THR A 303 7.42 -18.92 9.69
CA THR A 303 8.25 -19.78 8.85
C THR A 303 8.10 -19.34 7.40
N VAL A 304 9.20 -19.00 6.76
CA VAL A 304 9.19 -18.75 5.32
C VAL A 304 9.07 -20.10 4.60
N PRO A 305 7.96 -20.41 3.94
CA PRO A 305 7.70 -21.75 3.38
C PRO A 305 8.73 -22.21 2.34
N THR A 306 9.44 -21.26 1.75
CA THR A 306 10.41 -21.49 0.66
C THR A 306 11.85 -21.17 1.07
N ALA A 307 12.11 -20.89 2.34
CA ALA A 307 13.49 -20.74 2.80
C ALA A 307 14.23 -22.08 2.64
N PRO A 308 15.36 -22.11 1.92
CA PRO A 308 16.05 -23.37 1.58
C PRO A 308 16.47 -24.23 2.77
N ASN A 309 16.46 -23.65 3.97
CA ASN A 309 16.94 -24.29 5.21
C ASN A 309 15.87 -24.38 6.30
N GLY A 310 14.59 -24.14 5.98
CA GLY A 310 13.52 -24.12 6.97
C GLY A 310 13.70 -23.07 8.06
N LYS A 311 14.47 -22.00 7.77
CA LYS A 311 14.80 -20.98 8.75
C LYS A 311 13.56 -20.28 9.24
N VAL A 312 13.30 -20.37 10.52
CA VAL A 312 12.28 -19.53 11.19
C VAL A 312 12.85 -18.13 11.34
N ILE A 313 12.20 -17.16 10.73
CA ILE A 313 12.49 -15.76 11.00
C ILE A 313 11.73 -15.39 12.26
N GLN A 314 12.45 -15.29 13.37
CA GLN A 314 11.90 -14.82 14.63
C GLN A 314 12.19 -13.33 14.77
N GLU A 315 11.16 -12.54 14.84
CA GLU A 315 11.24 -11.15 15.24
C GLU A 315 10.53 -11.04 16.59
N THR A 316 11.30 -10.82 17.63
CA THR A 316 10.77 -10.65 19.00
C THR A 316 10.55 -9.18 19.35
N ALA A 317 11.12 -8.26 18.57
CA ALA A 317 10.99 -6.83 18.78
C ALA A 317 9.83 -6.27 17.97
N ASN A 318 8.97 -5.49 18.61
CA ASN A 318 8.06 -4.57 17.93
C ASN A 318 8.90 -3.59 17.12
N ARG A 319 8.92 -3.72 15.80
CA ARG A 319 9.58 -2.73 14.95
C ARG A 319 8.67 -1.54 14.76
N ALA A 320 9.24 -0.35 14.87
CA ALA A 320 8.56 0.86 14.47
C ALA A 320 8.14 0.74 13.00
N MET A 321 6.87 0.97 12.74
CA MET A 321 6.36 0.98 11.38
C MET A 321 6.99 2.12 10.60
N CYS A 322 7.46 1.82 9.39
CA CYS A 322 8.01 2.81 8.48
C CYS A 322 6.97 3.12 7.40
N ASN A 323 6.48 4.35 7.35
CA ASN A 323 5.64 4.79 6.26
C ASN A 323 6.50 5.12 5.04
N MET A 324 6.18 4.50 3.92
CA MET A 324 6.80 4.79 2.62
C MET A 324 5.94 5.79 1.87
N TYR A 325 6.46 6.99 1.66
CA TYR A 325 5.73 8.05 0.96
C TYR A 325 6.12 8.15 -0.51
N MET A 326 7.42 8.10 -0.81
CA MET A 326 7.93 8.04 -2.18
C MET A 326 9.18 7.19 -2.22
N THR A 327 9.23 6.23 -3.12
CA THR A 327 10.33 5.26 -3.20
C THR A 327 11.08 5.36 -4.52
N THR A 328 12.32 4.92 -4.51
CA THR A 328 13.12 4.73 -5.72
C THR A 328 12.42 3.81 -6.73
N ALA A 329 11.67 2.80 -6.25
CA ALA A 329 10.89 1.93 -7.13
C ALA A 329 9.83 2.72 -7.91
N GLU A 330 9.09 3.62 -7.24
CA GLU A 330 8.11 4.50 -7.90
C GLU A 330 8.76 5.38 -8.97
N VAL A 331 9.90 5.98 -8.64
CA VAL A 331 10.68 6.81 -9.59
C VAL A 331 11.12 6.01 -10.81
N ASN A 332 11.61 4.79 -10.61
CA ASN A 332 12.01 3.92 -11.70
C ASN A 332 10.82 3.52 -12.59
N PHE A 333 9.64 3.31 -12.04
CA PHE A 333 8.44 3.07 -12.84
C PHE A 333 8.08 4.29 -13.69
N TYR A 334 8.15 5.50 -13.17
CA TYR A 334 7.96 6.71 -13.98
C TYR A 334 9.00 6.84 -15.10
N LEU A 335 10.28 6.60 -14.79
CA LEU A 335 11.32 6.62 -15.81
C LEU A 335 11.09 5.57 -16.90
N ALA A 336 10.70 4.35 -16.53
CA ALA A 336 10.37 3.29 -17.47
C ALA A 336 9.17 3.66 -18.35
N GLU A 337 8.14 4.27 -17.77
CA GLU A 337 6.97 4.77 -18.50
C GLU A 337 7.38 5.82 -19.53
N PHE A 338 8.14 6.84 -19.12
CA PHE A 338 8.64 7.88 -20.04
C PHE A 338 9.55 7.32 -21.13
N ALA A 339 10.37 6.32 -20.83
CA ALA A 339 11.18 5.63 -21.82
C ALA A 339 10.33 4.84 -22.82
N THR A 340 9.25 4.19 -22.34
CA THR A 340 8.30 3.47 -23.20
C THR A 340 7.60 4.40 -24.20
N TYR A 341 7.26 5.61 -23.77
CA TYR A 341 6.68 6.64 -24.64
C TYR A 341 7.73 7.37 -25.51
N GLY A 342 9.02 7.02 -25.42
CA GLY A 342 10.08 7.69 -26.17
C GLY A 342 10.32 9.14 -25.74
N ALA A 343 9.94 9.50 -24.53
CA ALA A 343 10.12 10.85 -24.00
C ALA A 343 11.57 11.08 -23.52
N ILE A 344 12.19 10.05 -22.94
CA ILE A 344 13.59 10.04 -22.50
C ILE A 344 14.31 8.86 -23.13
N SER A 345 15.65 8.92 -23.16
CA SER A 345 16.48 7.78 -23.55
C SER A 345 16.57 6.79 -22.38
N GLY A 346 16.37 5.52 -22.66
CA GLY A 346 16.46 4.44 -21.68
C GLY A 346 15.80 3.16 -22.19
N ASN A 347 16.05 2.06 -21.52
CA ASN A 347 15.37 0.81 -21.78
C ASN A 347 14.38 0.56 -20.63
N ALA A 348 13.10 0.45 -20.94
CA ALA A 348 12.05 0.18 -19.95
C ALA A 348 12.26 -1.13 -19.16
N ASN A 349 13.18 -1.98 -19.61
CA ASN A 349 13.50 -3.27 -18.98
C ASN A 349 14.81 -3.24 -18.15
N THR A 350 15.42 -2.10 -17.99
CA THR A 350 16.61 -1.92 -17.13
C THR A 350 16.27 -1.16 -15.86
#